data_7c092d40f5a90e01aa2b4bd974365a8d
#
_entry.id   7c092d40f5a90e01aa2b4bd974365a8d
#
_cell.length_a   1.000
_cell.length_b   1.000
_cell.length_c   1.000
_cell.angle_alpha   90.00
_cell.angle_beta   90.00
_cell.angle_gamma   90.00
#
_symmetry.space_group_name_H-M   'P 1'
#
loop_
_entity.id
_entity.type
_entity.pdbx_description
1 polymer ?
#
loop_
_entity_poly.entity_id
_entity_poly.type
_entity_poly.pdbx_seq_one_letter_code
_entity_poly.pdbx_strand_id
1 'polypeptide(L)'
;TTDAGAIDPLKQIREITNKYGAWMHIDAAWGGALILSNNHRDMLDGIELSDSITLDFHKHYFQTISCGAFLLKDEANYRFMHYEAEYLNSAYDEEHGVPNLVSKSLQTTRRFDALKLWMTVEALGEELYGSMIDHGVTLTRDVADYINATAGLEMLVDPQFASVLFRVVPAGYPVELLDTLNQNVADELFARGEANIGVTKVGQNQSLKMTTLSPVATLDNVKNLLGLVLAEADRIKGSIADGTYTPAIA
;
A
#
# COMPACT_ATOMS: atom_id res chain seq x y z
N THR A 1 6.63 -1.48 3.42
CA THR A 1 6.54 -0.06 3.86
C THR A 1 5.48 0.68 3.07
N THR A 2 4.85 1.70 3.70
CA THR A 2 3.70 2.42 3.12
C THR A 2 4.04 3.20 1.85
N ASP A 3 5.19 3.85 1.81
CA ASP A 3 5.54 4.70 0.66
C ASP A 3 6.20 3.92 -0.47
N ALA A 4 7.25 3.19 -0.17
CA ALA A 4 8.04 2.51 -1.18
C ALA A 4 7.50 1.13 -1.59
N GLY A 5 6.53 0.58 -0.86
CA GLY A 5 6.08 -0.80 -1.05
C GLY A 5 7.18 -1.84 -0.78
N ALA A 6 8.21 -1.46 -0.03
CA ALA A 6 9.33 -2.33 0.28
C ALA A 6 8.91 -3.45 1.24
N ILE A 7 9.44 -4.65 1.01
CA ILE A 7 9.17 -5.84 1.81
C ILE A 7 10.41 -6.12 2.68
N ASP A 8 10.15 -6.26 3.98
CA ASP A 8 11.22 -6.49 4.96
C ASP A 8 11.75 -7.93 4.89
N PRO A 9 13.02 -8.17 5.24
CA PRO A 9 13.63 -9.51 5.24
C PRO A 9 13.16 -10.34 6.45
N LEU A 10 11.97 -10.93 6.36
CA LEU A 10 11.22 -11.52 7.46
C LEU A 10 11.99 -12.60 8.23
N LYS A 11 12.71 -13.48 7.52
CA LYS A 11 13.52 -14.54 8.15
C LYS A 11 14.64 -13.99 9.02
N GLN A 12 15.36 -13.00 8.52
CA GLN A 12 16.46 -12.36 9.25
C GLN A 12 15.92 -11.59 10.48
N ILE A 13 14.78 -10.92 10.35
CA ILE A 13 14.11 -10.26 11.46
C ILE A 13 13.71 -11.29 12.52
N ARG A 14 13.17 -12.46 12.11
CA ARG A 14 12.79 -13.53 13.04
C ARG A 14 13.99 -14.08 13.82
N GLU A 15 15.14 -14.22 13.20
CA GLU A 15 16.37 -14.62 13.92
C GLU A 15 16.72 -13.66 15.05
N ILE A 16 16.58 -12.35 14.78
CA ILE A 16 16.85 -11.30 15.79
C ILE A 16 15.78 -11.33 16.88
N THR A 17 14.50 -11.39 16.53
CA THR A 17 13.42 -11.42 17.54
C THR A 17 13.50 -12.63 18.43
N ASN A 18 13.85 -13.81 17.89
CA ASN A 18 14.09 -15.02 18.68
C ASN A 18 15.24 -14.85 19.68
N LYS A 19 16.35 -14.22 19.24
CA LYS A 19 17.52 -13.99 20.11
C LYS A 19 17.18 -13.14 21.33
N TYR A 20 16.26 -12.20 21.19
CA TYR A 20 15.89 -11.26 22.25
C TYR A 20 14.54 -11.58 22.91
N GLY A 21 13.87 -12.68 22.52
CA GLY A 21 12.54 -13.01 23.02
C GLY A 21 11.48 -11.95 22.69
N ALA A 22 11.68 -11.24 21.58
CA ALA A 22 10.78 -10.17 21.16
C ALA A 22 9.62 -10.70 20.30
N TRP A 23 8.46 -10.06 20.41
CA TRP A 23 7.30 -10.33 19.57
C TRP A 23 7.55 -9.81 18.14
N MET A 24 7.28 -10.65 17.14
CA MET A 24 7.35 -10.26 15.74
C MET A 24 5.95 -10.03 15.17
N HIS A 25 5.57 -8.77 15.03
CA HIS A 25 4.37 -8.37 14.31
C HIS A 25 4.71 -8.02 12.87
N ILE A 26 3.93 -8.50 11.91
CA ILE A 26 4.04 -8.12 10.50
C ILE A 26 2.83 -7.28 10.12
N ASP A 27 3.07 -6.02 9.76
CA ASP A 27 2.08 -5.20 9.09
C ASP A 27 2.08 -5.57 7.60
N ALA A 28 1.19 -6.49 7.23
CA ALA A 28 0.97 -6.94 5.86
C ALA A 28 -0.28 -6.30 5.24
N ALA A 29 -0.73 -5.16 5.77
CA ALA A 29 -1.90 -4.44 5.29
C ALA A 29 -1.82 -4.12 3.78
N TRP A 30 -0.63 -3.80 3.28
CA TRP A 30 -0.39 -3.53 1.87
C TRP A 30 -0.01 -4.79 1.08
N GLY A 31 1.04 -5.49 1.49
CA GLY A 31 1.66 -6.59 0.75
C GLY A 31 1.04 -7.96 0.98
N GLY A 32 0.18 -8.13 1.99
CA GLY A 32 -0.34 -9.45 2.38
C GLY A 32 -1.11 -10.17 1.28
N ALA A 33 -1.65 -9.46 0.32
CA ALA A 33 -2.35 -10.04 -0.84
C ALA A 33 -1.44 -10.89 -1.74
N LEU A 34 -0.12 -10.67 -1.71
CA LEU A 34 0.86 -11.49 -2.43
C LEU A 34 0.77 -12.99 -2.06
N ILE A 35 0.12 -13.34 -0.94
CA ILE A 35 -0.14 -14.74 -0.57
C ILE A 35 -0.99 -15.48 -1.62
N LEU A 36 -1.83 -14.75 -2.36
CA LEU A 36 -2.66 -15.29 -3.44
C LEU A 36 -1.96 -15.26 -4.80
N SER A 37 -0.82 -14.56 -4.92
CA SER A 37 -0.06 -14.50 -6.16
C SER A 37 0.45 -15.87 -6.56
N ASN A 38 0.34 -16.21 -7.85
CA ASN A 38 0.89 -17.45 -8.39
C ASN A 38 2.41 -17.33 -8.66
N ASN A 39 2.90 -16.11 -8.93
CA ASN A 39 4.25 -15.87 -9.40
C ASN A 39 5.15 -15.13 -8.40
N HIS A 40 4.57 -14.51 -7.36
CA HIS A 40 5.30 -13.61 -6.45
C HIS A 40 5.03 -13.91 -4.96
N ARG A 41 4.44 -15.06 -4.65
CA ARG A 41 4.16 -15.46 -3.27
C ARG A 41 5.41 -15.60 -2.42
N ASP A 42 6.54 -15.95 -3.05
CA ASP A 42 7.86 -16.07 -2.43
C ASP A 42 8.39 -14.74 -1.86
N MET A 43 7.88 -13.60 -2.31
CA MET A 43 8.19 -12.29 -1.72
C MET A 43 7.75 -12.20 -0.25
N LEU A 44 6.82 -13.03 0.20
CA LEU A 44 6.36 -13.12 1.60
C LEU A 44 7.05 -14.25 2.39
N ASP A 45 8.13 -14.83 1.88
CA ASP A 45 8.81 -15.95 2.52
C ASP A 45 9.27 -15.60 3.95
N GLY A 46 8.77 -16.35 4.93
CA GLY A 46 8.95 -16.08 6.36
C GLY A 46 7.76 -15.39 7.05
N ILE A 47 6.66 -15.08 6.33
CA ILE A 47 5.47 -14.47 6.94
C ILE A 47 4.85 -15.40 8.01
N GLU A 48 4.93 -16.73 7.82
CA GLU A 48 4.45 -17.76 8.75
C GLU A 48 5.21 -17.79 10.07
N LEU A 49 6.38 -17.15 10.13
CA LEU A 49 7.21 -17.08 11.32
C LEU A 49 6.75 -16.00 12.31
N SER A 50 5.85 -15.12 11.91
CA SER A 50 5.34 -14.03 12.76
C SER A 50 4.53 -14.54 13.95
N ASP A 51 4.44 -13.72 14.99
CA ASP A 51 3.56 -13.96 16.14
C ASP A 51 2.18 -13.33 15.90
N SER A 52 2.11 -12.28 15.08
CA SER A 52 0.86 -11.64 14.63
C SER A 52 0.99 -10.96 13.27
N ILE A 53 -0.13 -10.85 12.55
CA ILE A 53 -0.20 -10.24 11.23
C ILE A 53 -1.43 -9.33 11.15
N THR A 54 -1.27 -8.15 10.55
CA THR A 54 -2.39 -7.30 10.10
C THR A 54 -2.54 -7.41 8.59
N LEU A 55 -3.77 -7.59 8.11
CA LEU A 55 -4.14 -7.64 6.69
C LEU A 55 -5.26 -6.65 6.40
N ASP A 56 -5.16 -5.90 5.30
CA ASP A 56 -6.22 -5.02 4.81
C ASP A 56 -6.82 -5.57 3.53
N PHE A 57 -7.97 -6.20 3.65
CA PHE A 57 -8.68 -6.75 2.49
C PHE A 57 -9.23 -5.66 1.57
N HIS A 58 -9.41 -4.44 2.09
CA HIS A 58 -9.82 -3.27 1.33
C HIS A 58 -8.68 -2.57 0.59
N LYS A 59 -7.47 -3.16 0.54
CA LYS A 59 -6.34 -2.74 -0.30
C LYS A 59 -6.17 -3.73 -1.47
N HIS A 60 -5.08 -4.45 -1.57
CA HIS A 60 -4.79 -5.37 -2.69
C HIS A 60 -5.62 -6.66 -2.73
N TYR A 61 -6.52 -6.86 -1.78
CA TYR A 61 -7.59 -7.85 -1.92
C TYR A 61 -8.86 -7.27 -2.55
N PHE A 62 -8.84 -6.01 -3.02
CA PHE A 62 -9.88 -5.33 -3.80
C PHE A 62 -11.26 -5.25 -3.14
N GLN A 63 -11.34 -5.36 -1.82
CA GLN A 63 -12.60 -5.25 -1.11
C GLN A 63 -12.97 -3.78 -0.83
N THR A 64 -14.26 -3.51 -0.70
CA THR A 64 -14.73 -2.20 -0.28
C THR A 64 -14.39 -1.92 1.18
N ILE A 65 -14.00 -0.67 1.49
CA ILE A 65 -13.71 -0.19 2.85
C ILE A 65 -14.97 -0.32 3.74
N SER A 66 -14.84 -0.71 4.98
CA SER A 66 -13.67 -1.25 5.64
C SER A 66 -13.69 -2.78 5.61
N CYS A 67 -12.57 -3.41 5.43
CA CYS A 67 -12.44 -4.86 5.51
C CYS A 67 -10.97 -5.19 5.82
N GLY A 68 -10.72 -5.80 6.97
CA GLY A 68 -9.37 -6.16 7.40
C GLY A 68 -9.39 -7.25 8.46
N ALA A 69 -8.23 -7.85 8.72
CA ALA A 69 -8.07 -8.88 9.73
C ALA A 69 -6.79 -8.66 10.54
N PHE A 70 -6.86 -9.10 11.79
CA PHE A 70 -5.73 -9.28 12.68
C PHE A 70 -5.63 -10.76 13.02
N LEU A 71 -4.48 -11.35 12.76
CA LEU A 71 -4.21 -12.77 12.97
C LEU A 71 -3.21 -12.94 14.10
N LEU A 72 -3.44 -13.91 14.97
CA LEU A 72 -2.51 -14.35 16.01
C LEU A 72 -2.11 -15.80 15.75
N LYS A 73 -0.81 -16.10 15.89
CA LYS A 73 -0.27 -17.45 15.74
C LYS A 73 -0.76 -18.36 16.86
N ASP A 74 -0.83 -17.85 18.09
CA ASP A 74 -1.33 -18.53 19.27
C ASP A 74 -2.61 -17.82 19.75
N GLU A 75 -3.74 -18.52 19.64
CA GLU A 75 -5.05 -17.99 20.04
C GLU A 75 -5.13 -17.64 21.53
N ALA A 76 -4.34 -18.30 22.41
CA ALA A 76 -4.29 -17.99 23.83
C ALA A 76 -3.89 -16.52 24.11
N ASN A 77 -3.25 -15.86 23.15
CA ASN A 77 -2.87 -14.45 23.26
C ASN A 77 -4.03 -13.48 23.09
N TYR A 78 -5.21 -13.91 22.62
CA TYR A 78 -6.40 -13.07 22.69
C TYR A 78 -6.78 -12.68 24.11
N ARG A 79 -6.31 -13.41 25.15
CA ARG A 79 -6.49 -13.04 26.56
C ARG A 79 -6.06 -11.59 26.89
N PHE A 80 -5.12 -11.03 26.15
CA PHE A 80 -4.69 -9.64 26.34
C PHE A 80 -5.73 -8.60 25.87
N MET A 81 -6.69 -9.03 25.06
CA MET A 81 -7.79 -8.21 24.56
C MET A 81 -9.13 -8.59 25.21
N HIS A 82 -9.15 -9.68 25.98
CA HIS A 82 -10.36 -10.20 26.59
C HIS A 82 -10.87 -9.25 27.69
N TYR A 83 -12.14 -8.94 27.62
CA TYR A 83 -12.88 -8.25 28.66
C TYR A 83 -14.19 -8.98 28.86
N GLU A 84 -14.42 -9.49 30.07
CA GLU A 84 -15.61 -10.25 30.42
C GLU A 84 -16.74 -9.31 30.85
N ALA A 85 -17.95 -9.59 30.36
CA ALA A 85 -19.17 -8.93 30.78
C ALA A 85 -20.32 -9.95 30.73
N GLU A 86 -20.94 -10.22 31.88
CA GLU A 86 -21.96 -11.26 32.07
C GLU A 86 -23.06 -11.22 31.01
N TYR A 87 -23.49 -10.03 30.58
CA TYR A 87 -24.56 -9.88 29.59
C TYR A 87 -24.13 -10.06 28.15
N LEU A 88 -22.82 -10.17 27.86
CA LEU A 88 -22.27 -10.11 26.52
C LEU A 88 -21.42 -11.32 26.14
N ASN A 89 -20.56 -11.77 27.06
CA ASN A 89 -19.61 -12.87 26.87
C ASN A 89 -19.33 -13.53 28.22
N SER A 90 -20.35 -14.23 28.75
CA SER A 90 -20.23 -14.85 30.07
C SER A 90 -19.19 -15.97 30.10
N ALA A 91 -18.57 -16.21 31.25
CA ALA A 91 -17.66 -17.33 31.45
C ALA A 91 -18.35 -18.69 31.14
N TYR A 92 -19.65 -18.79 31.39
CA TYR A 92 -20.44 -19.96 31.06
C TYR A 92 -20.43 -20.26 29.56
N ASP A 93 -20.60 -19.25 28.70
CA ASP A 93 -20.60 -19.42 27.24
C ASP A 93 -19.22 -19.88 26.77
N GLU A 94 -18.15 -19.32 27.31
CA GLU A 94 -16.77 -19.68 26.98
C GLU A 94 -16.46 -21.15 27.37
N GLU A 95 -16.85 -21.56 28.61
CA GLU A 95 -16.67 -22.94 29.08
C GLU A 95 -17.47 -23.96 28.24
N HIS A 96 -18.59 -23.56 27.64
CA HIS A 96 -19.44 -24.40 26.80
C HIS A 96 -19.13 -24.28 25.31
N GLY A 97 -18.06 -23.58 24.93
CA GLY A 97 -17.59 -23.47 23.56
C GLY A 97 -18.53 -22.65 22.63
N VAL A 98 -19.33 -21.75 23.20
CA VAL A 98 -20.17 -20.85 22.40
C VAL A 98 -19.25 -19.85 21.68
N PRO A 99 -19.29 -19.77 20.33
CA PRO A 99 -18.42 -18.83 19.61
C PRO A 99 -18.75 -17.39 19.99
N ASN A 100 -17.78 -16.70 20.59
CA ASN A 100 -17.93 -15.30 20.95
C ASN A 100 -16.79 -14.47 20.34
N LEU A 101 -17.13 -13.56 19.42
CA LEU A 101 -16.15 -12.73 18.74
C LEU A 101 -15.78 -11.46 19.54
N VAL A 102 -16.54 -11.13 20.58
CA VAL A 102 -16.30 -9.96 21.42
C VAL A 102 -14.95 -10.05 22.13
N SER A 103 -14.57 -11.25 22.57
CA SER A 103 -13.29 -11.50 23.20
C SER A 103 -12.07 -11.37 22.26
N LYS A 104 -12.32 -11.29 20.95
CA LYS A 104 -11.28 -11.23 19.89
C LYS A 104 -11.21 -9.88 19.18
N SER A 105 -11.94 -8.86 19.67
CA SER A 105 -12.03 -7.55 19.04
C SER A 105 -12.32 -6.46 20.08
N LEU A 106 -11.85 -5.25 19.81
CA LEU A 106 -12.22 -4.07 20.63
C LEU A 106 -13.68 -3.64 20.41
N GLN A 107 -14.26 -3.95 19.26
CA GLN A 107 -15.65 -3.64 18.94
C GLN A 107 -16.55 -4.80 19.34
N THR A 108 -17.59 -4.53 20.12
CA THR A 108 -18.60 -5.52 20.51
C THR A 108 -19.52 -5.90 19.36
N THR A 109 -19.93 -4.91 18.56
CA THR A 109 -20.76 -5.13 17.36
C THR A 109 -19.94 -4.82 16.11
N ARG A 110 -19.86 -5.79 15.20
CA ARG A 110 -19.11 -5.66 13.96
C ARG A 110 -20.00 -6.00 12.76
N ARG A 111 -19.78 -5.26 11.67
CA ARG A 111 -20.34 -5.60 10.38
C ARG A 111 -19.71 -6.91 9.87
N PHE A 112 -20.50 -7.74 9.19
CA PHE A 112 -20.01 -9.00 8.62
C PHE A 112 -19.17 -8.76 7.35
N ASP A 113 -18.05 -8.05 7.51
CA ASP A 113 -17.17 -7.69 6.39
C ASP A 113 -16.41 -8.88 5.78
N ALA A 114 -16.23 -9.97 6.53
CA ALA A 114 -15.66 -11.23 6.01
C ALA A 114 -16.47 -11.81 4.83
N LEU A 115 -17.79 -11.56 4.80
CA LEU A 115 -18.65 -11.99 3.69
C LEU A 115 -18.21 -11.40 2.35
N LYS A 116 -17.74 -10.16 2.33
CA LYS A 116 -17.24 -9.49 1.11
C LYS A 116 -16.09 -10.30 0.49
N LEU A 117 -15.08 -10.62 1.30
CA LEU A 117 -13.92 -11.38 0.85
C LEU A 117 -14.33 -12.78 0.39
N TRP A 118 -15.13 -13.47 1.20
CA TRP A 118 -15.60 -14.82 0.88
C TRP A 118 -16.35 -14.86 -0.44
N MET A 119 -17.31 -13.96 -0.66
CA MET A 119 -18.06 -13.89 -1.91
C MET A 119 -17.18 -13.57 -3.11
N THR A 120 -16.15 -12.73 -2.95
CA THR A 120 -15.21 -12.41 -4.02
C THR A 120 -14.38 -13.64 -4.41
N VAL A 121 -13.85 -14.37 -3.43
CA VAL A 121 -13.07 -15.59 -3.67
C VAL A 121 -13.94 -16.67 -4.33
N GLU A 122 -15.17 -16.86 -3.86
CA GLU A 122 -16.11 -17.83 -4.46
C GLU A 122 -16.50 -17.45 -5.90
N ALA A 123 -16.67 -16.16 -6.18
CA ALA A 123 -17.08 -15.68 -7.50
C ALA A 123 -15.95 -15.69 -8.53
N LEU A 124 -14.73 -15.33 -8.13
CA LEU A 124 -13.59 -15.19 -9.04
C LEU A 124 -12.74 -16.47 -9.11
N GLY A 125 -12.66 -17.22 -8.02
CA GLY A 125 -11.68 -18.29 -7.84
C GLY A 125 -10.28 -17.78 -7.52
N GLU A 126 -9.46 -18.63 -6.91
CA GLU A 126 -8.11 -18.25 -6.45
C GLU A 126 -7.18 -17.90 -7.61
N GLU A 127 -7.27 -18.62 -8.75
CA GLU A 127 -6.40 -18.41 -9.90
C GLU A 127 -6.58 -17.03 -10.53
N LEU A 128 -7.83 -16.62 -10.79
CA LEU A 128 -8.11 -15.29 -11.34
C LEU A 128 -7.72 -14.20 -10.34
N TYR A 129 -8.02 -14.42 -9.06
CA TYR A 129 -7.67 -13.46 -8.01
C TYR A 129 -6.15 -13.28 -7.92
N GLY A 130 -5.39 -14.37 -7.93
CA GLY A 130 -3.92 -14.34 -7.97
C GLY A 130 -3.38 -13.61 -9.19
N SER A 131 -3.98 -13.82 -10.38
CA SER A 131 -3.57 -13.15 -11.61
C SER A 131 -3.79 -11.63 -11.58
N MET A 132 -4.82 -11.15 -10.88
CA MET A 132 -5.04 -9.71 -10.67
C MET A 132 -3.91 -9.07 -9.83
N ILE A 133 -3.39 -9.80 -8.84
CA ILE A 133 -2.26 -9.36 -8.02
C ILE A 133 -0.97 -9.38 -8.84
N ASP A 134 -0.73 -10.44 -9.60
CA ASP A 134 0.43 -10.57 -10.49
C ASP A 134 0.46 -9.44 -11.53
N HIS A 135 -0.70 -9.04 -12.05
CA HIS A 135 -0.82 -7.89 -12.93
C HIS A 135 -0.32 -6.60 -12.27
N GLY A 136 -0.70 -6.34 -11.01
CA GLY A 136 -0.23 -5.17 -10.25
C GLY A 136 1.30 -5.13 -10.09
N VAL A 137 1.93 -6.28 -9.83
CA VAL A 137 3.39 -6.41 -9.75
C VAL A 137 4.05 -6.13 -11.10
N THR A 138 3.53 -6.75 -12.16
CA THR A 138 4.03 -6.56 -13.52
C THR A 138 3.90 -5.11 -13.97
N LEU A 139 2.73 -4.51 -13.79
CA LEU A 139 2.49 -3.11 -14.14
C LEU A 139 3.44 -2.16 -13.39
N THR A 140 3.72 -2.44 -12.11
CA THR A 140 4.68 -1.65 -11.33
C THR A 140 6.07 -1.63 -11.98
N ARG A 141 6.56 -2.78 -12.44
CA ARG A 141 7.86 -2.91 -13.13
C ARG A 141 7.85 -2.21 -14.48
N ASP A 142 6.82 -2.43 -15.28
CA ASP A 142 6.67 -1.79 -16.59
C ASP A 142 6.65 -0.26 -16.47
N VAL A 143 5.99 0.27 -15.43
CA VAL A 143 5.96 1.71 -15.13
C VAL A 143 7.35 2.21 -14.73
N ALA A 144 8.07 1.49 -13.88
CA ALA A 144 9.42 1.86 -13.48
C ALA A 144 10.38 1.89 -14.68
N ASP A 145 10.30 0.88 -15.55
CA ASP A 145 11.09 0.82 -16.78
C ASP A 145 10.77 1.98 -17.72
N TYR A 146 9.49 2.32 -17.86
CA TYR A 146 9.06 3.46 -18.66
C TYR A 146 9.58 4.79 -18.10
N ILE A 147 9.50 5.00 -16.78
CA ILE A 147 10.04 6.21 -16.12
C ILE A 147 11.54 6.31 -16.36
N ASN A 148 12.29 5.23 -16.15
CA ASN A 148 13.74 5.19 -16.36
C ASN A 148 14.15 5.47 -17.82
N ALA A 149 13.30 5.13 -18.78
CA ALA A 149 13.52 5.39 -20.21
C ALA A 149 13.04 6.78 -20.65
N THR A 150 12.32 7.53 -19.80
CA THR A 150 11.68 8.80 -20.17
C THR A 150 12.53 9.99 -19.71
N ALA A 151 12.99 10.80 -20.66
CA ALA A 151 13.71 12.03 -20.33
C ALA A 151 12.86 12.98 -19.47
N GLY A 152 13.45 13.56 -18.45
CA GLY A 152 12.77 14.46 -17.51
C GLY A 152 12.07 13.76 -16.35
N LEU A 153 12.13 12.45 -16.26
CA LEU A 153 11.68 11.65 -15.10
C LEU A 153 12.86 10.93 -14.43
N GLU A 154 12.76 10.75 -13.13
CA GLU A 154 13.74 10.04 -12.32
C GLU A 154 13.03 9.15 -11.30
N MET A 155 13.38 7.84 -11.28
CA MET A 155 12.98 6.94 -10.20
C MET A 155 13.81 7.24 -8.96
N LEU A 156 13.14 7.34 -7.80
CA LEU A 156 13.81 7.57 -6.51
C LEU A 156 14.07 6.29 -5.73
N VAL A 157 13.28 5.24 -5.98
CA VAL A 157 13.40 3.93 -5.32
C VAL A 157 13.07 2.86 -6.34
N ASP A 158 13.83 1.77 -6.35
CA ASP A 158 13.47 0.59 -7.14
C ASP A 158 12.23 -0.09 -6.53
N PRO A 159 11.10 -0.19 -7.24
CA PRO A 159 9.85 -0.64 -6.66
C PRO A 159 9.84 -2.17 -6.46
N GLN A 160 9.38 -2.61 -5.30
CA GLN A 160 9.18 -4.04 -5.00
C GLN A 160 7.73 -4.45 -5.23
N PHE A 161 6.77 -3.69 -4.69
CA PHE A 161 5.35 -4.02 -4.80
C PHE A 161 4.46 -2.77 -4.87
N ALA A 162 3.74 -2.63 -5.98
CA ALA A 162 2.58 -1.77 -6.19
C ALA A 162 2.73 -0.29 -5.79
N SER A 163 3.96 0.21 -5.67
CA SER A 163 4.25 1.60 -5.32
C SER A 163 5.42 2.11 -6.13
N VAL A 164 5.24 3.23 -6.82
CA VAL A 164 6.24 3.87 -7.68
C VAL A 164 6.52 5.27 -7.14
N LEU A 165 7.77 5.52 -6.77
CA LEU A 165 8.26 6.80 -6.26
C LEU A 165 9.20 7.43 -7.28
N PHE A 166 8.82 8.57 -7.81
CA PHE A 166 9.55 9.25 -8.87
C PHE A 166 9.48 10.76 -8.72
N ARG A 167 10.24 11.48 -9.52
CA ARG A 167 10.13 12.93 -9.64
C ARG A 167 10.37 13.42 -11.06
N VAL A 168 9.90 14.62 -11.34
CA VAL A 168 10.22 15.34 -12.57
C VAL A 168 11.56 16.06 -12.38
N VAL A 169 12.45 15.89 -13.35
CA VAL A 169 13.78 16.50 -13.37
C VAL A 169 14.03 17.08 -14.77
N PRO A 170 13.56 18.32 -15.05
CA PRO A 170 13.80 18.92 -16.36
C PRO A 170 15.28 19.17 -16.59
N ALA A 171 15.74 18.99 -17.81
CA ALA A 171 17.15 19.20 -18.16
C ALA A 171 17.61 20.63 -17.84
N GLY A 172 18.71 20.76 -17.10
CA GLY A 172 19.30 22.04 -16.70
C GLY A 172 18.49 22.83 -15.65
N TYR A 173 17.45 22.24 -15.06
CA TYR A 173 16.66 22.89 -14.01
C TYR A 173 17.42 22.91 -12.68
N PRO A 174 17.35 24.01 -11.88
CA PRO A 174 18.04 24.08 -10.59
C PRO A 174 17.61 22.99 -9.61
N VAL A 175 18.56 22.27 -9.03
CA VAL A 175 18.28 21.14 -8.13
C VAL A 175 17.51 21.59 -6.89
N GLU A 176 17.82 22.77 -6.37
CA GLU A 176 17.17 23.40 -5.20
C GLU A 176 15.68 23.71 -5.42
N LEU A 177 15.22 23.78 -6.67
CA LEU A 177 13.82 24.05 -7.02
C LEU A 177 13.03 22.79 -7.37
N LEU A 178 13.67 21.61 -7.43
CA LEU A 178 13.00 20.37 -7.82
C LEU A 178 11.88 19.98 -6.86
N ASP A 179 12.09 20.16 -5.56
CA ASP A 179 11.07 19.83 -4.56
C ASP A 179 9.83 20.71 -4.73
N THR A 180 10.04 22.02 -4.92
CA THR A 180 8.98 22.99 -5.19
C THR A 180 8.25 22.66 -6.49
N LEU A 181 8.98 22.34 -7.55
CA LEU A 181 8.39 21.97 -8.84
C LEU A 181 7.49 20.74 -8.70
N ASN A 182 7.97 19.65 -8.08
CA ASN A 182 7.24 18.39 -7.97
C ASN A 182 5.99 18.55 -7.08
N GLN A 183 6.07 19.30 -5.98
CA GLN A 183 4.89 19.61 -5.17
C GLN A 183 3.84 20.36 -5.99
N ASN A 184 4.24 21.43 -6.67
CA ASN A 184 3.29 22.26 -7.41
C ASN A 184 2.70 21.55 -8.65
N VAL A 185 3.43 20.63 -9.28
CA VAL A 185 2.87 19.78 -10.35
C VAL A 185 1.68 18.97 -9.85
N ALA A 186 1.80 18.33 -8.68
CA ALA A 186 0.71 17.56 -8.10
C ALA A 186 -0.48 18.46 -7.72
N ASP A 187 -0.21 19.60 -7.08
CA ASP A 187 -1.23 20.54 -6.62
C ASP A 187 -2.01 21.15 -7.78
N GLU A 188 -1.33 21.53 -8.86
CA GLU A 188 -1.97 22.10 -10.06
C GLU A 188 -2.84 21.09 -10.81
N LEU A 189 -2.36 19.86 -10.99
CA LEU A 189 -3.14 18.78 -11.61
C LEU A 189 -4.39 18.47 -10.79
N PHE A 190 -4.27 18.46 -9.47
CA PHE A 190 -5.39 18.25 -8.56
C PHE A 190 -6.40 19.41 -8.64
N ALA A 191 -5.92 20.66 -8.57
CA ALA A 191 -6.76 21.85 -8.61
C ALA A 191 -7.59 21.94 -9.90
N ARG A 192 -7.04 21.46 -11.03
CA ARG A 192 -7.76 21.42 -12.31
C ARG A 192 -8.64 20.18 -12.49
N GLY A 193 -8.60 19.25 -11.54
CA GLY A 193 -9.36 17.99 -11.62
C GLY A 193 -8.85 17.04 -12.72
N GLU A 194 -7.60 17.21 -13.18
CA GLU A 194 -7.00 16.40 -14.24
C GLU A 194 -6.38 15.12 -13.71
N ALA A 195 -5.71 15.20 -12.54
CA ALA A 195 -5.14 14.04 -11.87
C ALA A 195 -5.00 14.27 -10.35
N ASN A 196 -5.01 13.16 -9.61
CA ASN A 196 -4.64 13.15 -8.19
C ASN A 196 -3.42 12.24 -8.02
N ILE A 197 -2.26 12.84 -7.80
CA ILE A 197 -0.98 12.14 -7.59
C ILE A 197 -0.55 12.35 -6.16
N GLY A 198 -0.23 11.24 -5.47
CA GLY A 198 0.30 11.31 -4.12
C GLY A 198 1.65 12.03 -4.07
N VAL A 199 1.94 12.67 -2.96
CA VAL A 199 3.22 13.33 -2.70
C VAL A 199 3.80 12.81 -1.39
N THR A 200 5.09 12.48 -1.37
CA THR A 200 5.82 12.04 -0.18
C THR A 200 7.29 12.47 -0.27
N LYS A 201 8.11 12.07 0.69
CA LYS A 201 9.55 12.33 0.67
C LYS A 201 10.35 11.03 0.67
N VAL A 202 11.39 10.99 -0.15
CA VAL A 202 12.44 9.97 -0.13
C VAL A 202 13.74 10.61 0.32
N GLY A 203 14.13 10.34 1.56
CA GLY A 203 15.21 11.10 2.20
C GLY A 203 14.85 12.58 2.34
N GLN A 204 15.58 13.45 1.66
CA GLN A 204 15.29 14.90 1.62
C GLN A 204 14.54 15.34 0.36
N ASN A 205 14.34 14.44 -0.61
CA ASN A 205 13.77 14.77 -1.91
C ASN A 205 12.25 14.63 -1.91
N GLN A 206 11.54 15.61 -2.44
CA GLN A 206 10.12 15.52 -2.74
C GLN A 206 9.90 14.50 -3.85
N SER A 207 8.94 13.59 -3.64
CA SER A 207 8.58 12.52 -4.56
C SER A 207 7.11 12.61 -4.94
N LEU A 208 6.83 12.40 -6.21
CA LEU A 208 5.51 11.99 -6.67
C LEU A 208 5.34 10.49 -6.43
N LYS A 209 4.13 10.08 -6.09
CA LYS A 209 3.80 8.69 -5.75
C LYS A 209 2.60 8.21 -6.54
N MET A 210 2.77 7.07 -7.18
CA MET A 210 1.68 6.30 -7.78
C MET A 210 1.55 4.94 -7.12
N THR A 211 0.33 4.42 -7.08
CA THR A 211 0.05 3.05 -6.64
C THR A 211 -0.68 2.29 -7.75
N THR A 212 -0.23 1.07 -8.04
CA THR A 212 -0.80 0.19 -9.06
C THR A 212 -1.86 -0.73 -8.45
N LEU A 213 -2.82 -0.15 -7.73
CA LEU A 213 -3.85 -0.89 -7.01
C LEU A 213 -4.96 -1.44 -7.93
N SER A 214 -5.28 -0.76 -9.01
CA SER A 214 -6.39 -1.17 -9.90
C SER A 214 -6.03 -2.38 -10.75
N PRO A 215 -6.78 -3.48 -10.69
CA PRO A 215 -6.51 -4.68 -11.48
C PRO A 215 -6.83 -4.52 -12.98
N VAL A 216 -7.40 -3.39 -13.38
CA VAL A 216 -7.72 -3.07 -14.77
C VAL A 216 -6.89 -1.90 -15.33
N ALA A 217 -6.00 -1.33 -14.53
CA ALA A 217 -5.10 -0.29 -15.01
C ALA A 217 -4.10 -0.86 -16.03
N THR A 218 -3.77 -0.08 -17.03
CA THR A 218 -2.82 -0.45 -18.08
C THR A 218 -1.60 0.48 -18.05
N LEU A 219 -0.49 0.04 -18.65
CA LEU A 219 0.68 0.90 -18.84
C LEU A 219 0.32 2.17 -19.64
N ASP A 220 -0.59 2.10 -20.60
CA ASP A 220 -1.00 3.26 -21.38
C ASP A 220 -1.79 4.27 -20.54
N ASN A 221 -2.59 3.82 -19.57
CA ASN A 221 -3.21 4.75 -18.61
C ASN A 221 -2.16 5.51 -17.84
N VAL A 222 -1.10 4.83 -17.38
CA VAL A 222 -0.01 5.46 -16.64
C VAL A 222 0.84 6.38 -17.53
N LYS A 223 1.14 5.99 -18.77
CA LYS A 223 1.83 6.86 -19.73
C LYS A 223 1.09 8.17 -19.96
N ASN A 224 -0.25 8.10 -20.12
CA ASN A 224 -1.07 9.30 -20.25
C ASN A 224 -0.96 10.21 -19.02
N LEU A 225 -1.03 9.63 -17.81
CA LEU A 225 -0.83 10.37 -16.57
C LEU A 225 0.56 11.03 -16.50
N LEU A 226 1.62 10.28 -16.82
CA LEU A 226 2.98 10.81 -16.84
C LEU A 226 3.16 11.91 -17.91
N GLY A 227 2.44 11.81 -19.02
CA GLY A 227 2.37 12.88 -20.02
C GLY A 227 1.78 14.17 -19.47
N LEU A 228 0.69 14.09 -18.68
CA LEU A 228 0.12 15.25 -17.97
C LEU A 228 1.11 15.85 -16.96
N VAL A 229 1.82 14.99 -16.21
CA VAL A 229 2.84 15.43 -15.24
C VAL A 229 3.97 16.21 -15.91
N LEU A 230 4.51 15.68 -17.01
CA LEU A 230 5.57 16.36 -17.77
C LEU A 230 5.11 17.68 -18.39
N ALA A 231 3.90 17.69 -18.99
CA ALA A 231 3.32 18.89 -19.58
C ALA A 231 3.10 19.97 -18.52
N GLU A 232 2.64 19.58 -17.34
CA GLU A 232 2.43 20.52 -16.25
C GLU A 232 3.74 21.08 -15.70
N ALA A 233 4.75 20.24 -15.52
CA ALA A 233 6.08 20.69 -15.12
C ALA A 233 6.66 21.69 -16.13
N ASP A 234 6.50 21.41 -17.43
CA ASP A 234 6.94 22.33 -18.49
C ASP A 234 6.20 23.69 -18.45
N ARG A 235 4.92 23.67 -18.10
CA ARG A 235 4.09 24.87 -17.97
C ARG A 235 4.55 25.80 -16.84
N ILE A 236 4.88 25.20 -15.66
CA ILE A 236 5.11 26.01 -14.43
C ILE A 236 6.60 26.25 -14.11
N LYS A 237 7.52 25.43 -14.63
CA LYS A 237 8.96 25.48 -14.29
C LYS A 237 9.59 26.86 -14.46
N GLY A 238 9.21 27.60 -15.51
CA GLY A 238 9.75 28.95 -15.78
C GLY A 238 9.36 29.94 -14.71
N SER A 239 8.08 30.04 -14.38
CA SER A 239 7.57 30.96 -13.36
C SER A 239 8.06 30.61 -11.93
N ILE A 240 8.31 29.32 -11.63
CA ILE A 240 8.95 28.94 -10.37
C ILE A 240 10.40 29.45 -10.36
N ALA A 241 11.14 29.29 -11.46
CA ALA A 241 12.54 29.68 -11.55
C ALA A 241 12.77 31.19 -11.46
N ASP A 242 11.86 31.98 -11.99
CA ASP A 242 11.93 33.46 -11.95
C ASP A 242 11.20 34.10 -10.76
N GLY A 243 10.58 33.26 -9.91
CA GLY A 243 9.87 33.68 -8.68
C GLY A 243 8.52 34.37 -8.92
N THR A 244 7.94 34.23 -10.12
CA THR A 244 6.63 34.80 -10.46
C THR A 244 5.46 33.85 -10.30
N TYR A 245 5.74 32.57 -9.91
CA TYR A 245 4.73 31.53 -9.77
C TYR A 245 3.75 31.84 -8.62
N THR A 246 2.48 31.69 -8.94
CA THR A 246 1.39 31.75 -7.93
C THR A 246 0.65 30.41 -7.94
N PRO A 247 0.63 29.66 -6.83
CA PRO A 247 -0.08 28.38 -6.74
C PRO A 247 -1.58 28.51 -6.95
N ALA A 248 -2.19 27.50 -7.58
CA ALA A 248 -3.66 27.39 -7.71
C ALA A 248 -4.34 27.05 -6.36
N ILE A 249 -3.60 26.38 -5.46
CA ILE A 249 -4.04 26.05 -4.09
C ILE A 249 -3.11 26.80 -3.14
N ALA A 250 -3.66 27.66 -2.29
CA ALA A 250 -2.95 28.40 -1.25
C ALA A 250 -3.10 27.72 0.12
#